data_eb368d01cbbbbce3ebbf9f8023f4d515
#
_entry.id   eb368d01cbbbbce3ebbf9f8023f4d515
#
_cell.length_a   1.000
_cell.length_b   1.000
_cell.length_c   1.000
_cell.angle_alpha   90.00
_cell.angle_beta   90.00
_cell.angle_gamma   90.00
#
_symmetry.space_group_name_H-M   'P 1'
#
loop_
_entity.id
_entity.type
_entity.pdbx_description
1 polymer ?
#
loop_
_entity_poly.entity_id
_entity_poly.type
_entity_poly.pdbx_seq_one_letter_code
_entity_poly.pdbx_strand_id
1 'polypeptide(L)'
;MNKSIQAIKDSKRVILDEWVKKQVADEGFRDESISEDQRTQSEELLETLLGALNDETIEDPSSKQFNHVQDLLSGISVSRAKQGFSPRETSSYITGLKEAMLAVLAKSSNDLEMYKDIFKITKIFDHLSIFTFESYIKGREEVIMRQTDEITEISTPVIRVWDGILALPIIGTLDSARTQTVMENLLQEIVETGSPIAILDISGVPAVDSLVAQHLIKTVGATRLMGAECIISGIRPEIAQTVVHLGIDLSNIITKATLASALKTAFSMLELQVVKQQKFNTLK
;
A
#
# COMPACT_ATOMS: atom_id res chain seq x y z
N MET A 1 8.54 -46.10 -12.39
CA MET A 1 8.25 -45.05 -11.35
C MET A 1 9.51 -44.87 -10.53
N ASN A 2 9.97 -43.64 -10.44
CA ASN A 2 11.19 -43.28 -9.72
C ASN A 2 11.08 -43.61 -8.23
N LYS A 3 12.07 -44.37 -7.70
CA LYS A 3 12.06 -44.84 -6.30
C LYS A 3 12.07 -43.68 -5.29
N SER A 4 12.76 -42.58 -5.62
CA SER A 4 12.84 -41.40 -4.78
C SER A 4 11.48 -40.70 -4.67
N ILE A 5 10.76 -40.56 -5.77
CA ILE A 5 9.41 -39.99 -5.79
C ILE A 5 8.43 -40.85 -4.98
N GLN A 6 8.55 -42.19 -5.12
CA GLN A 6 7.70 -43.09 -4.34
C GLN A 6 7.99 -42.96 -2.83
N ALA A 7 9.27 -42.94 -2.43
CA ALA A 7 9.65 -42.76 -1.03
C ALA A 7 9.13 -41.47 -0.41
N ILE A 8 9.13 -40.36 -1.20
CA ILE A 8 8.56 -39.08 -0.77
C ILE A 8 7.04 -39.22 -0.61
N LYS A 9 6.33 -39.79 -1.59
CA LYS A 9 4.87 -39.96 -1.53
C LYS A 9 4.42 -40.82 -0.36
N ASP A 10 5.15 -41.92 -0.10
CA ASP A 10 4.87 -42.83 1.02
C ASP A 10 5.13 -42.18 2.39
N SER A 11 5.99 -41.15 2.42
CA SER A 11 6.37 -40.44 3.65
C SER A 11 5.63 -39.10 3.85
N LYS A 12 4.54 -38.83 3.11
CA LYS A 12 3.77 -37.57 3.15
C LYS A 12 3.56 -37.05 4.57
N ARG A 13 3.09 -37.91 5.48
CA ARG A 13 2.78 -37.51 6.86
C ARG A 13 4.02 -37.09 7.64
N VAL A 14 5.12 -37.81 7.47
CA VAL A 14 6.41 -37.47 8.12
C VAL A 14 6.93 -36.13 7.62
N ILE A 15 6.83 -35.89 6.31
CA ILE A 15 7.25 -34.63 5.69
C ILE A 15 6.42 -33.46 6.25
N LEU A 16 5.09 -33.61 6.32
CA LEU A 16 4.21 -32.59 6.84
C LEU A 16 4.53 -32.25 8.32
N ASP A 17 4.66 -33.27 9.16
CA ASP A 17 4.93 -33.08 10.58
C ASP A 17 6.30 -32.41 10.82
N GLU A 18 7.35 -32.80 10.10
CA GLU A 18 8.67 -32.18 10.19
C GLU A 18 8.67 -30.74 9.64
N TRP A 19 7.95 -30.49 8.56
CA TRP A 19 7.79 -29.16 8.00
C TRP A 19 7.04 -28.21 8.94
N VAL A 20 5.93 -28.65 9.52
CA VAL A 20 5.16 -27.88 10.51
C VAL A 20 6.01 -27.54 11.74
N LYS A 21 6.80 -28.50 12.27
CA LYS A 21 7.73 -28.23 13.38
C LYS A 21 8.74 -27.12 13.04
N LYS A 22 9.26 -27.12 11.81
CA LYS A 22 10.21 -26.08 11.36
C LYS A 22 9.52 -24.71 11.27
N GLN A 23 8.30 -24.63 10.78
CA GLN A 23 7.54 -23.38 10.72
C GLN A 23 7.38 -22.79 12.13
N VAL A 24 7.01 -23.60 13.11
CA VAL A 24 6.89 -23.15 14.51
C VAL A 24 8.23 -22.63 15.04
N ALA A 25 9.33 -23.31 14.74
CA ALA A 25 10.66 -22.91 15.22
C ALA A 25 11.16 -21.60 14.59
N ASP A 26 10.92 -21.39 13.29
CA ASP A 26 11.45 -20.25 12.53
C ASP A 26 10.61 -18.98 12.69
N GLU A 27 9.30 -19.11 12.86
CA GLU A 27 8.39 -17.97 12.95
C GLU A 27 8.32 -17.35 14.36
N GLY A 28 9.03 -17.93 15.34
CA GLY A 28 9.10 -17.40 16.70
C GLY A 28 7.72 -17.24 17.34
N PHE A 29 6.79 -18.14 16.99
CA PHE A 29 5.43 -18.10 17.49
C PHE A 29 5.42 -18.00 19.01
N ARG A 30 4.73 -17.00 19.52
CA ARG A 30 4.45 -16.86 20.96
C ARG A 30 3.56 -17.99 21.48
N ASP A 31 2.82 -18.64 20.57
CA ASP A 31 2.10 -19.89 20.82
C ASP A 31 2.83 -21.04 20.11
N GLU A 32 3.07 -22.13 20.79
CA GLU A 32 3.85 -23.32 20.33
C GLU A 32 3.15 -24.11 19.20
N SER A 33 2.16 -23.51 18.49
CA SER A 33 1.40 -24.18 17.43
C SER A 33 1.06 -23.21 16.28
N ILE A 34 1.06 -23.74 15.06
CA ILE A 34 0.49 -23.04 13.90
C ILE A 34 -1.05 -23.14 13.96
N SER A 35 -1.74 -22.18 13.34
CA SER A 35 -3.20 -22.24 13.24
C SER A 35 -3.66 -23.44 12.40
N GLU A 36 -4.90 -23.89 12.63
CA GLU A 36 -5.48 -25.00 11.86
C GLU A 36 -5.56 -24.66 10.36
N ASP A 37 -5.83 -23.39 10.03
CA ASP A 37 -5.83 -22.90 8.64
C ASP A 37 -4.44 -22.99 7.99
N GLN A 38 -3.38 -22.61 8.72
CA GLN A 38 -2.00 -22.70 8.21
C GLN A 38 -1.58 -24.17 7.99
N ARG A 39 -2.01 -25.06 8.88
CA ARG A 39 -1.75 -26.51 8.73
C ARG A 39 -2.47 -27.06 7.50
N THR A 40 -3.73 -26.70 7.31
CA THR A 40 -4.53 -27.10 6.14
C THR A 40 -3.90 -26.59 4.84
N GLN A 41 -3.48 -25.34 4.79
CA GLN A 41 -2.76 -24.78 3.63
C GLN A 41 -1.45 -25.53 3.33
N SER A 42 -0.70 -25.89 4.38
CA SER A 42 0.54 -26.65 4.23
C SER A 42 0.28 -28.06 3.70
N GLU A 43 -0.77 -28.71 4.18
CA GLU A 43 -1.17 -30.02 3.68
C GLU A 43 -1.62 -29.98 2.22
N GLU A 44 -2.44 -29.00 1.82
CA GLU A 44 -2.89 -28.80 0.46
C GLU A 44 -1.73 -28.55 -0.50
N LEU A 45 -0.77 -27.68 -0.11
CA LEU A 45 0.41 -27.42 -0.91
C LEU A 45 1.27 -28.68 -1.08
N LEU A 46 1.49 -29.44 0.00
CA LEU A 46 2.25 -30.68 -0.07
C LEU A 46 1.56 -31.70 -0.98
N GLU A 47 0.25 -31.91 -0.86
CA GLU A 47 -0.52 -32.81 -1.72
C GLU A 47 -0.42 -32.43 -3.18
N THR A 48 -0.61 -31.16 -3.50
CA THR A 48 -0.54 -30.64 -4.86
C THR A 48 0.85 -30.83 -5.44
N LEU A 49 1.91 -30.56 -4.68
CA LEU A 49 3.29 -30.77 -5.10
C LEU A 49 3.56 -32.27 -5.34
N LEU A 50 3.15 -33.15 -4.44
CA LEU A 50 3.30 -34.61 -4.60
C LEU A 50 2.52 -35.14 -5.80
N GLY A 51 1.36 -34.56 -6.11
CA GLY A 51 0.59 -34.86 -7.30
C GLY A 51 1.30 -34.47 -8.60
N ALA A 52 1.97 -33.32 -8.59
CA ALA A 52 2.72 -32.81 -9.75
C ALA A 52 4.06 -33.55 -9.98
N LEU A 53 4.64 -34.19 -8.94
CA LEU A 53 5.91 -34.91 -9.06
C LEU A 53 5.74 -36.29 -9.72
N ASN A 54 6.41 -36.47 -10.85
CA ASN A 54 6.52 -37.74 -11.60
C ASN A 54 7.87 -37.86 -12.33
N ASP A 55 8.06 -38.94 -13.07
CA ASP A 55 9.32 -39.25 -13.77
C ASP A 55 9.69 -38.20 -14.85
N GLU A 56 8.71 -37.49 -15.42
CA GLU A 56 8.91 -36.42 -16.40
C GLU A 56 9.18 -35.07 -15.73
N THR A 57 8.36 -34.70 -14.74
CA THR A 57 8.43 -33.38 -14.11
C THR A 57 9.63 -33.20 -13.21
N ILE A 58 10.23 -34.28 -12.68
CA ILE A 58 11.47 -34.21 -11.91
C ILE A 58 12.66 -33.69 -12.74
N GLU A 59 12.60 -33.85 -14.07
CA GLU A 59 13.64 -33.36 -15.01
C GLU A 59 13.42 -31.91 -15.45
N ASP A 60 12.18 -31.40 -15.34
CA ASP A 60 11.81 -30.06 -15.82
C ASP A 60 11.14 -29.23 -14.71
N PRO A 61 11.91 -28.37 -14.00
CA PRO A 61 11.36 -27.46 -12.99
C PRO A 61 10.34 -26.45 -13.52
N SER A 62 10.32 -26.22 -14.84
CA SER A 62 9.43 -25.27 -15.52
C SER A 62 8.18 -25.93 -16.07
N SER A 63 7.97 -27.23 -15.82
CA SER A 63 6.82 -27.96 -16.30
C SER A 63 5.50 -27.32 -15.88
N LYS A 64 4.55 -27.22 -16.83
CA LYS A 64 3.20 -26.70 -16.58
C LYS A 64 2.43 -27.48 -15.52
N GLN A 65 2.84 -28.70 -15.18
CA GLN A 65 2.25 -29.47 -14.11
C GLN A 65 2.47 -28.83 -12.74
N PHE A 66 3.45 -27.94 -12.57
CA PHE A 66 3.65 -27.16 -11.37
C PHE A 66 2.82 -25.86 -11.30
N ASN A 67 2.04 -25.50 -12.32
CA ASN A 67 1.26 -24.26 -12.32
C ASN A 67 0.33 -24.18 -11.12
N HIS A 68 -0.34 -25.27 -10.79
CA HIS A 68 -1.25 -25.29 -9.63
C HIS A 68 -0.51 -25.15 -8.28
N VAL A 69 0.70 -25.70 -8.19
CA VAL A 69 1.61 -25.46 -7.05
C VAL A 69 1.99 -23.99 -6.94
N GLN A 70 2.30 -23.36 -8.09
CA GLN A 70 2.64 -21.94 -8.18
C GLN A 70 1.45 -21.05 -7.79
N ASP A 71 0.24 -21.39 -8.23
CA ASP A 71 -0.98 -20.65 -7.86
C ASP A 71 -1.21 -20.66 -6.33
N LEU A 72 -1.05 -21.81 -5.71
CA LEU A 72 -1.14 -21.93 -4.24
C LEU A 72 -0.03 -21.14 -3.54
N LEU A 73 1.21 -21.27 -4.00
CA LEU A 73 2.35 -20.50 -3.44
C LEU A 73 2.16 -19.00 -3.61
N SER A 74 1.62 -18.55 -4.73
CA SER A 74 1.29 -17.15 -4.95
C SER A 74 0.25 -16.65 -3.95
N GLY A 75 -0.85 -17.37 -3.77
CA GLY A 75 -1.89 -17.05 -2.81
C GLY A 75 -1.35 -16.96 -1.37
N ILE A 76 -0.56 -17.97 -0.96
CA ILE A 76 0.07 -18.02 0.36
C ILE A 76 1.04 -16.83 0.53
N SER A 77 1.90 -16.56 -0.46
CA SER A 77 2.91 -15.51 -0.38
C SER A 77 2.29 -14.11 -0.29
N VAL A 78 1.27 -13.83 -1.09
CA VAL A 78 0.51 -12.56 -1.05
C VAL A 78 -0.21 -12.41 0.29
N SER A 79 -0.83 -13.47 0.79
CA SER A 79 -1.49 -13.48 2.10
C SER A 79 -0.50 -13.19 3.23
N ARG A 80 0.67 -13.84 3.24
CA ARG A 80 1.73 -13.61 4.23
C ARG A 80 2.27 -12.17 4.15
N ALA A 81 2.44 -11.62 2.95
CA ALA A 81 2.83 -10.22 2.75
C ALA A 81 1.82 -9.25 3.37
N LYS A 82 0.51 -9.49 3.18
CA LYS A 82 -0.59 -8.70 3.76
C LYS A 82 -0.69 -8.82 5.28
N GLN A 83 -0.38 -9.98 5.84
CA GLN A 83 -0.35 -10.23 7.29
C GLN A 83 0.90 -9.69 7.98
N GLY A 84 1.89 -9.18 7.24
CA GLY A 84 3.09 -8.56 7.78
C GLY A 84 4.24 -9.53 8.05
N PHE A 85 4.18 -10.77 7.56
CA PHE A 85 5.32 -11.68 7.60
C PHE A 85 6.51 -11.07 6.85
N SER A 86 7.71 -11.31 7.36
CA SER A 86 8.95 -10.89 6.72
C SER A 86 9.27 -11.74 5.48
N PRO A 87 10.16 -11.26 4.57
CA PRO A 87 10.69 -12.06 3.48
C PRO A 87 11.37 -13.34 3.96
N ARG A 88 12.04 -13.27 5.12
CA ARG A 88 12.72 -14.42 5.72
C ARG A 88 11.73 -15.51 6.12
N GLU A 89 10.68 -15.16 6.86
CA GLU A 89 9.65 -16.10 7.31
C GLU A 89 8.94 -16.75 6.12
N THR A 90 8.66 -15.97 5.07
CA THR A 90 8.05 -16.49 3.84
C THR A 90 9.01 -17.41 3.07
N SER A 91 10.32 -17.12 3.08
CA SER A 91 11.33 -18.02 2.52
C SER A 91 11.46 -19.31 3.31
N SER A 92 11.50 -19.23 4.64
CA SER A 92 11.59 -20.39 5.53
C SER A 92 10.44 -21.37 5.31
N TYR A 93 9.27 -20.90 4.92
CA TYR A 93 8.11 -21.74 4.60
C TYR A 93 8.42 -22.74 3.48
N ILE A 94 8.92 -22.28 2.32
CA ILE A 94 9.22 -23.16 1.18
C ILE A 94 10.54 -23.94 1.38
N THR A 95 11.55 -23.33 1.99
CA THR A 95 12.83 -24.01 2.25
C THR A 95 12.67 -25.08 3.33
N GLY A 96 11.82 -24.88 4.32
CA GLY A 96 11.49 -25.88 5.32
C GLY A 96 10.83 -27.13 4.72
N LEU A 97 9.95 -26.97 3.73
CA LEU A 97 9.38 -28.10 2.98
C LEU A 97 10.48 -28.84 2.19
N LYS A 98 11.36 -28.11 1.48
CA LYS A 98 12.51 -28.70 0.79
C LYS A 98 13.34 -29.57 1.72
N GLU A 99 13.72 -29.04 2.88
CA GLU A 99 14.53 -29.74 3.85
C GLU A 99 13.84 -30.99 4.42
N ALA A 100 12.55 -30.91 4.71
CA ALA A 100 11.78 -32.06 5.17
C ALA A 100 11.74 -33.19 4.14
N MET A 101 11.53 -32.85 2.84
CA MET A 101 11.55 -33.82 1.77
C MET A 101 12.95 -34.43 1.54
N LEU A 102 14.00 -33.62 1.54
CA LEU A 102 15.38 -34.10 1.38
C LEU A 102 15.83 -34.98 2.57
N ALA A 103 15.37 -34.68 3.77
CA ALA A 103 15.67 -35.51 4.95
C ALA A 103 15.06 -36.93 4.85
N VAL A 104 13.89 -37.05 4.26
CA VAL A 104 13.26 -38.36 3.98
C VAL A 104 14.08 -39.13 2.94
N LEU A 105 14.46 -38.48 1.85
CA LEU A 105 15.28 -39.10 0.81
C LEU A 105 16.62 -39.58 1.35
N ALA A 106 17.31 -38.76 2.11
CA ALA A 106 18.60 -39.12 2.70
C ALA A 106 18.55 -40.36 3.62
N LYS A 107 17.36 -40.70 4.14
CA LYS A 107 17.15 -41.90 4.97
C LYS A 107 16.74 -43.14 4.13
N SER A 108 16.26 -42.96 2.89
CA SER A 108 15.65 -44.02 2.10
C SER A 108 16.66 -44.91 1.38
N SER A 109 17.77 -44.36 0.92
CA SER A 109 18.85 -45.06 0.19
C SER A 109 20.13 -44.27 0.25
N ASN A 110 21.24 -44.86 -0.20
CA ASN A 110 22.55 -44.23 -0.27
C ASN A 110 23.24 -44.54 -1.61
N ASP A 111 22.43 -44.63 -2.69
CA ASP A 111 22.90 -44.94 -4.03
C ASP A 111 23.08 -43.66 -4.91
N LEU A 112 23.77 -43.80 -6.02
CA LEU A 112 24.09 -42.69 -6.93
C LEU A 112 22.81 -42.07 -7.56
N GLU A 113 21.79 -42.90 -7.84
CA GLU A 113 20.54 -42.42 -8.44
C GLU A 113 19.78 -41.49 -7.47
N MET A 114 19.75 -41.83 -6.18
CA MET A 114 19.16 -40.99 -5.16
C MET A 114 19.84 -39.61 -5.11
N TYR A 115 21.18 -39.52 -5.18
CA TYR A 115 21.87 -38.23 -5.20
C TYR A 115 21.52 -37.38 -6.42
N LYS A 116 21.33 -38.03 -7.59
CA LYS A 116 20.85 -37.32 -8.78
C LYS A 116 19.43 -36.77 -8.57
N ASP A 117 18.54 -37.54 -7.98
CA ASP A 117 17.17 -37.12 -7.71
C ASP A 117 17.09 -36.01 -6.66
N ILE A 118 17.94 -36.06 -5.61
CA ILE A 118 18.10 -34.95 -4.66
C ILE A 118 18.46 -33.65 -5.38
N PHE A 119 19.40 -33.72 -6.35
CA PHE A 119 19.79 -32.54 -7.12
C PHE A 119 18.66 -32.01 -8.01
N LYS A 120 17.89 -32.89 -8.65
CA LYS A 120 16.73 -32.51 -9.46
C LYS A 120 15.62 -31.86 -8.60
N ILE A 121 15.28 -32.47 -7.47
CA ILE A 121 14.31 -31.94 -6.53
C ILE A 121 14.76 -30.59 -5.99
N THR A 122 16.05 -30.43 -5.68
CA THR A 122 16.61 -29.15 -5.24
C THR A 122 16.35 -28.05 -6.29
N LYS A 123 16.58 -28.35 -7.59
CA LYS A 123 16.29 -27.39 -8.67
C LYS A 123 14.81 -27.00 -8.75
N ILE A 124 13.90 -27.96 -8.54
CA ILE A 124 12.47 -27.66 -8.50
C ILE A 124 12.18 -26.67 -7.37
N PHE A 125 12.69 -26.93 -6.16
CA PHE A 125 12.50 -26.05 -5.03
C PHE A 125 13.17 -24.68 -5.19
N ASP A 126 14.30 -24.59 -5.85
CA ASP A 126 14.97 -23.33 -6.17
C ASP A 126 14.06 -22.48 -7.11
N HIS A 127 13.48 -23.12 -8.13
CA HIS A 127 12.50 -22.48 -9.02
C HIS A 127 11.24 -22.01 -8.25
N LEU A 128 10.65 -22.87 -7.44
CA LEU A 128 9.50 -22.52 -6.61
C LEU A 128 9.82 -21.42 -5.57
N SER A 129 11.05 -21.40 -5.05
CA SER A 129 11.48 -20.36 -4.11
C SER A 129 11.56 -18.99 -4.78
N ILE A 130 12.14 -18.91 -6.00
CA ILE A 130 12.17 -17.66 -6.78
C ILE A 130 10.73 -17.17 -7.01
N PHE A 131 9.86 -18.04 -7.48
CA PHE A 131 8.45 -17.72 -7.69
C PHE A 131 7.72 -17.23 -6.42
N THR A 132 8.01 -17.87 -5.28
CA THR A 132 7.49 -17.47 -3.96
C THR A 132 7.92 -16.05 -3.59
N PHE A 133 9.20 -15.71 -3.84
CA PHE A 133 9.73 -14.37 -3.62
C PHE A 133 9.11 -13.32 -4.52
N GLU A 134 8.98 -13.58 -5.80
CA GLU A 134 8.35 -12.67 -6.75
C GLU A 134 6.90 -12.38 -6.35
N SER A 135 6.16 -13.43 -5.97
CA SER A 135 4.78 -13.31 -5.51
C SER A 135 4.68 -12.52 -4.19
N TYR A 136 5.62 -12.72 -3.27
CA TYR A 136 5.69 -11.97 -2.01
C TYR A 136 5.97 -10.48 -2.26
N ILE A 137 6.94 -10.15 -3.13
CA ILE A 137 7.26 -8.76 -3.49
C ILE A 137 6.04 -8.08 -4.07
N LYS A 138 5.36 -8.72 -5.03
CA LYS A 138 4.12 -8.22 -5.62
C LYS A 138 3.04 -7.94 -4.55
N GLY A 139 2.84 -8.86 -3.62
CA GLY A 139 1.90 -8.66 -2.51
C GLY A 139 2.28 -7.49 -1.60
N ARG A 140 3.59 -7.26 -1.36
CA ARG A 140 4.08 -6.10 -0.60
C ARG A 140 3.88 -4.79 -1.34
N GLU A 141 4.09 -4.76 -2.64
CA GLU A 141 3.84 -3.58 -3.48
C GLU A 141 2.36 -3.19 -3.44
N GLU A 142 1.44 -4.17 -3.52
CA GLU A 142 0.00 -3.92 -3.38
C GLU A 142 -0.34 -3.27 -2.02
N VAL A 143 0.28 -3.76 -0.92
CA VAL A 143 0.08 -3.17 0.41
C VAL A 143 0.60 -1.73 0.47
N ILE A 144 1.80 -1.48 -0.07
CA ILE A 144 2.42 -0.15 -0.10
C ILE A 144 1.56 0.81 -0.94
N MET A 145 1.10 0.40 -2.12
CA MET A 145 0.24 1.22 -2.96
C MET A 145 -1.05 1.60 -2.22
N ARG A 146 -1.74 0.62 -1.63
CA ARG A 146 -2.95 0.89 -0.85
C ARG A 146 -2.70 1.87 0.31
N GLN A 147 -1.61 1.68 1.07
CA GLN A 147 -1.26 2.59 2.16
C GLN A 147 -0.94 4.00 1.65
N THR A 148 -0.29 4.11 0.49
CA THR A 148 -0.01 5.39 -0.16
C THR A 148 -1.30 6.09 -0.60
N ASP A 149 -2.25 5.35 -1.17
CA ASP A 149 -3.55 5.86 -1.58
C ASP A 149 -4.35 6.34 -0.35
N GLU A 150 -4.42 5.54 0.71
CA GLU A 150 -5.07 5.90 1.99
C GLU A 150 -4.45 7.18 2.60
N ILE A 151 -3.12 7.32 2.59
CA ILE A 151 -2.43 8.53 3.06
C ILE A 151 -2.78 9.72 2.16
N THR A 152 -2.88 9.52 0.86
CA THR A 152 -3.20 10.58 -0.10
C THR A 152 -4.63 11.07 0.07
N GLU A 153 -5.60 10.18 0.26
CA GLU A 153 -6.99 10.53 0.56
C GLU A 153 -7.14 11.32 1.85
N ILE A 154 -6.45 10.91 2.92
CA ILE A 154 -6.49 11.60 4.23
C ILE A 154 -5.77 12.95 4.17
N SER A 155 -4.79 13.13 3.29
CA SER A 155 -3.88 14.29 3.31
C SER A 155 -4.45 15.57 2.70
N THR A 156 -5.61 15.53 2.07
CA THR A 156 -6.27 16.70 1.44
C THR A 156 -7.79 16.73 1.63
N PRO A 157 -8.29 16.63 2.89
CA PRO A 157 -9.73 16.70 3.14
C PRO A 157 -10.25 18.12 2.87
N VAL A 158 -11.35 18.22 2.14
CA VAL A 158 -12.13 19.46 2.10
C VAL A 158 -12.97 19.53 3.37
N ILE A 159 -12.77 20.59 4.15
CA ILE A 159 -13.40 20.75 5.47
C ILE A 159 -14.39 21.91 5.42
N ARG A 160 -15.62 21.68 5.84
CA ARG A 160 -16.59 22.77 6.06
C ARG A 160 -16.24 23.46 7.40
N VAL A 161 -15.60 24.62 7.31
CA VAL A 161 -15.14 25.36 8.48
C VAL A 161 -16.22 26.30 9.02
N TRP A 162 -17.18 26.66 8.19
CA TRP A 162 -18.36 27.47 8.55
C TRP A 162 -19.46 27.24 7.51
N ASP A 163 -20.67 27.70 7.82
CA ASP A 163 -21.76 27.67 6.85
C ASP A 163 -21.41 28.54 5.63
N GLY A 164 -21.33 27.90 4.45
CA GLY A 164 -20.92 28.53 3.20
C GLY A 164 -19.42 28.74 3.03
N ILE A 165 -18.56 28.21 3.92
CA ILE A 165 -17.11 28.31 3.79
C ILE A 165 -16.46 26.92 3.87
N LEU A 166 -15.83 26.51 2.78
CA LEU A 166 -14.96 25.34 2.72
C LEU A 166 -13.50 25.74 2.95
N ALA A 167 -12.73 24.89 3.55
CA ALA A 167 -11.28 25.01 3.64
C ALA A 167 -10.62 23.71 3.20
N LEU A 168 -9.61 23.83 2.38
CA LEU A 168 -8.77 22.74 1.89
C LEU A 168 -7.33 23.00 2.32
N PRO A 169 -6.87 22.43 3.43
CA PRO A 169 -5.47 22.52 3.85
C PRO A 169 -4.61 21.55 3.02
N ILE A 170 -3.59 22.08 2.36
CA ILE A 170 -2.62 21.28 1.60
C ILE A 170 -1.34 21.17 2.42
N ILE A 171 -0.92 19.93 2.71
CA ILE A 171 0.26 19.62 3.53
C ILE A 171 1.22 18.76 2.73
N GLY A 172 2.52 19.08 2.77
CA GLY A 172 3.59 18.35 2.10
C GLY A 172 3.81 18.77 0.65
N THR A 173 4.49 17.93 -0.13
CA THR A 173 4.80 18.23 -1.53
C THR A 173 3.54 18.14 -2.40
N LEU A 174 3.42 19.09 -3.31
CA LEU A 174 2.32 19.16 -4.27
C LEU A 174 2.89 18.87 -5.66
N ASP A 175 2.46 17.77 -6.26
CA ASP A 175 2.74 17.43 -7.66
C ASP A 175 1.50 17.58 -8.53
N SER A 176 1.63 17.32 -9.82
CA SER A 176 0.54 17.49 -10.77
C SER A 176 -0.65 16.55 -10.53
N ALA A 177 -0.37 15.28 -10.18
CA ALA A 177 -1.42 14.30 -9.95
C ALA A 177 -2.21 14.65 -8.68
N ARG A 178 -1.51 14.95 -7.61
CA ARG A 178 -2.11 15.37 -6.34
C ARG A 178 -2.88 16.68 -6.47
N THR A 179 -2.37 17.63 -7.26
CA THR A 179 -3.08 18.90 -7.50
C THR A 179 -4.39 18.68 -8.24
N GLN A 180 -4.43 17.74 -9.18
CA GLN A 180 -5.65 17.39 -9.88
C GLN A 180 -6.69 16.77 -8.93
N THR A 181 -6.30 15.82 -8.08
CA THR A 181 -7.18 15.23 -7.06
C THR A 181 -7.73 16.29 -6.10
N VAL A 182 -6.86 17.22 -5.65
CA VAL A 182 -7.24 18.39 -4.83
C VAL A 182 -8.33 19.22 -5.50
N MET A 183 -8.17 19.51 -6.80
CA MET A 183 -9.14 20.28 -7.55
C MET A 183 -10.47 19.52 -7.68
N GLU A 184 -10.45 18.26 -8.04
CA GLU A 184 -11.63 17.44 -8.20
C GLU A 184 -12.44 17.34 -6.90
N ASN A 185 -11.79 17.06 -5.79
CA ASN A 185 -12.42 16.97 -4.47
C ASN A 185 -13.04 18.31 -4.05
N LEU A 186 -12.34 19.43 -4.29
CA LEU A 186 -12.85 20.76 -3.96
C LEU A 186 -14.08 21.11 -4.78
N LEU A 187 -14.06 20.84 -6.09
CA LEU A 187 -15.19 21.14 -6.98
C LEU A 187 -16.40 20.28 -6.65
N GLN A 188 -16.20 19.01 -6.33
CA GLN A 188 -17.28 18.13 -5.90
C GLN A 188 -17.92 18.64 -4.60
N GLU A 189 -17.13 18.99 -3.59
CA GLU A 189 -17.64 19.48 -2.31
C GLU A 189 -18.38 20.83 -2.46
N ILE A 190 -17.93 21.71 -3.38
CA ILE A 190 -18.64 22.95 -3.71
C ILE A 190 -20.06 22.64 -4.26
N VAL A 191 -20.16 21.66 -5.14
CA VAL A 191 -21.46 21.26 -5.71
C VAL A 191 -22.35 20.64 -4.65
N GLU A 192 -21.83 19.77 -3.82
CA GLU A 192 -22.61 19.06 -2.79
C GLU A 192 -23.11 19.99 -1.69
N THR A 193 -22.27 20.95 -1.28
CA THR A 193 -22.59 21.85 -0.18
C THR A 193 -23.23 23.18 -0.60
N GLY A 194 -23.09 23.55 -1.88
CA GLY A 194 -23.49 24.85 -2.38
C GLY A 194 -22.70 26.02 -1.73
N SER A 195 -21.50 25.76 -1.23
CA SER A 195 -20.69 26.74 -0.49
C SER A 195 -20.17 27.83 -1.44
N PRO A 196 -20.47 29.12 -1.21
CA PRO A 196 -20.04 30.22 -2.07
C PRO A 196 -18.57 30.60 -1.89
N ILE A 197 -17.87 30.09 -0.87
CA ILE A 197 -16.46 30.43 -0.60
C ILE A 197 -15.65 29.18 -0.34
N ALA A 198 -14.49 29.07 -0.99
CA ALA A 198 -13.47 28.05 -0.75
C ALA A 198 -12.13 28.70 -0.36
N ILE A 199 -11.50 28.21 0.69
CA ILE A 199 -10.17 28.62 1.12
C ILE A 199 -9.18 27.52 0.83
N LEU A 200 -8.20 27.79 -0.06
CA LEU A 200 -7.12 26.88 -0.39
C LEU A 200 -5.90 27.27 0.44
N ASP A 201 -5.59 26.48 1.47
CA ASP A 201 -4.47 26.81 2.38
C ASP A 201 -3.21 26.04 2.03
N ILE A 202 -2.19 26.76 1.55
CA ILE A 202 -0.88 26.23 1.17
C ILE A 202 0.20 26.46 2.22
N SER A 203 -0.15 26.79 3.46
CA SER A 203 0.80 27.00 4.55
C SER A 203 1.72 25.80 4.79
N GLY A 204 1.21 24.59 4.57
CA GLY A 204 1.93 23.33 4.70
C GLY A 204 2.74 22.89 3.49
N VAL A 205 2.74 23.66 2.40
CA VAL A 205 3.49 23.35 1.17
C VAL A 205 4.91 23.93 1.25
N PRO A 206 5.97 23.12 1.19
CA PRO A 206 7.35 23.62 1.35
C PRO A 206 7.84 24.46 0.17
N ALA A 207 7.45 24.11 -1.05
CA ALA A 207 7.82 24.80 -2.27
C ALA A 207 6.72 24.70 -3.33
N VAL A 208 6.62 25.72 -4.17
CA VAL A 208 5.69 25.77 -5.31
C VAL A 208 6.52 26.03 -6.56
N ASP A 209 6.48 25.12 -7.51
CA ASP A 209 7.07 25.30 -8.84
C ASP A 209 6.08 25.97 -9.82
N SER A 210 6.51 26.20 -11.06
CA SER A 210 5.67 26.82 -12.08
C SER A 210 4.44 26.00 -12.45
N LEU A 211 4.57 24.68 -12.44
CA LEU A 211 3.49 23.79 -12.83
C LEU A 211 2.42 23.73 -11.73
N VAL A 212 2.83 23.61 -10.48
CA VAL A 212 1.95 23.67 -9.30
C VAL A 212 1.22 25.01 -9.25
N ALA A 213 1.93 26.13 -9.45
CA ALA A 213 1.30 27.46 -9.47
C ALA A 213 0.24 27.57 -10.57
N GLN A 214 0.50 27.07 -11.77
CA GLN A 214 -0.49 27.01 -12.85
C GLN A 214 -1.72 26.18 -12.50
N HIS A 215 -1.52 25.03 -11.84
CA HIS A 215 -2.61 24.19 -11.37
C HIS A 215 -3.46 24.90 -10.31
N LEU A 216 -2.85 25.59 -9.35
CA LEU A 216 -3.57 26.38 -8.35
C LEU A 216 -4.44 27.46 -9.01
N ILE A 217 -3.94 28.15 -10.04
CA ILE A 217 -4.71 29.16 -10.80
C ILE A 217 -5.88 28.49 -11.53
N LYS A 218 -5.65 27.34 -12.17
CA LYS A 218 -6.73 26.58 -12.82
C LYS A 218 -7.81 26.17 -11.81
N THR A 219 -7.41 25.74 -10.60
CA THR A 219 -8.34 25.41 -9.52
C THR A 219 -9.21 26.63 -9.15
N VAL A 220 -8.60 27.80 -8.95
CA VAL A 220 -9.34 29.05 -8.68
C VAL A 220 -10.31 29.40 -9.83
N GLY A 221 -9.85 29.25 -11.08
CA GLY A 221 -10.70 29.47 -12.24
C GLY A 221 -11.90 28.52 -12.29
N ALA A 222 -11.66 27.25 -12.00
CA ALA A 222 -12.71 26.23 -11.99
C ALA A 222 -13.72 26.46 -10.86
N THR A 223 -13.29 26.82 -9.66
CA THR A 223 -14.20 27.15 -8.54
C THR A 223 -15.10 28.33 -8.86
N ARG A 224 -14.58 29.37 -9.56
CA ARG A 224 -15.41 30.50 -10.02
C ARG A 224 -16.45 30.12 -11.05
N LEU A 225 -16.09 29.21 -11.97
CA LEU A 225 -17.07 28.70 -12.94
C LEU A 225 -18.21 27.92 -12.25
N MET A 226 -17.94 27.34 -11.09
CA MET A 226 -18.95 26.68 -10.25
C MET A 226 -19.74 27.64 -9.35
N GLY A 227 -19.45 28.96 -9.43
CA GLY A 227 -20.13 29.98 -8.66
C GLY A 227 -19.57 30.25 -7.26
N ALA A 228 -18.40 29.68 -6.93
CA ALA A 228 -17.73 29.90 -5.65
C ALA A 228 -16.50 30.80 -5.81
N GLU A 229 -16.27 31.71 -4.86
CA GLU A 229 -15.01 32.47 -4.78
C GLU A 229 -13.95 31.67 -4.05
N CYS A 230 -12.71 31.70 -4.59
CA CYS A 230 -11.58 31.00 -4.01
C CYS A 230 -10.57 31.97 -3.40
N ILE A 231 -10.15 31.71 -2.16
CA ILE A 231 -9.12 32.46 -1.47
C ILE A 231 -7.91 31.55 -1.28
N ILE A 232 -6.73 31.98 -1.75
CA ILE A 232 -5.48 31.25 -1.45
C ILE A 232 -4.88 31.83 -0.17
N SER A 233 -4.62 30.96 0.83
CA SER A 233 -3.96 31.35 2.08
C SER A 233 -2.61 30.64 2.26
N GLY A 234 -1.76 31.17 3.12
CA GLY A 234 -0.48 30.57 3.45
C GLY A 234 0.65 30.90 2.46
N ILE A 235 0.50 31.94 1.66
CA ILE A 235 1.55 32.38 0.76
C ILE A 235 2.70 33.00 1.56
N ARG A 236 3.82 32.28 1.60
CA ARG A 236 5.06 32.72 2.22
C ARG A 236 5.89 33.60 1.26
N PRO A 237 6.82 34.43 1.79
CA PRO A 237 7.65 35.31 0.94
C PRO A 237 8.39 34.55 -0.17
N GLU A 238 8.89 33.35 0.10
CA GLU A 238 9.62 32.53 -0.87
C GLU A 238 8.71 32.09 -2.02
N ILE A 239 7.48 31.71 -1.70
CA ILE A 239 6.47 31.34 -2.71
C ILE A 239 6.07 32.56 -3.52
N ALA A 240 5.85 33.70 -2.87
CA ALA A 240 5.50 34.94 -3.55
C ALA A 240 6.61 35.38 -4.54
N GLN A 241 7.89 35.31 -4.14
CA GLN A 241 9.03 35.60 -5.02
C GLN A 241 9.07 34.64 -6.22
N THR A 242 8.85 33.36 -6.02
CA THR A 242 8.83 32.36 -7.09
C THR A 242 7.70 32.63 -8.09
N VAL A 243 6.49 32.92 -7.60
CA VAL A 243 5.33 33.24 -8.45
C VAL A 243 5.57 34.49 -9.30
N VAL A 244 6.14 35.56 -8.71
CA VAL A 244 6.50 36.81 -9.44
C VAL A 244 7.60 36.56 -10.45
N HIS A 245 8.62 35.78 -10.08
CA HIS A 245 9.73 35.44 -10.99
C HIS A 245 9.29 34.62 -12.20
N LEU A 246 8.29 33.77 -12.01
CA LEU A 246 7.68 32.98 -13.07
C LEU A 246 6.72 33.77 -13.96
N GLY A 247 6.49 35.07 -13.67
CA GLY A 247 5.57 35.91 -14.43
C GLY A 247 4.10 35.52 -14.32
N ILE A 248 3.71 34.81 -13.26
CA ILE A 248 2.35 34.31 -13.04
C ILE A 248 1.49 35.45 -12.48
N ASP A 249 0.41 35.79 -13.19
CA ASP A 249 -0.52 36.82 -12.75
C ASP A 249 -1.53 36.29 -11.74
N LEU A 250 -1.45 36.77 -10.51
CA LEU A 250 -2.37 36.52 -9.42
C LEU A 250 -3.28 37.72 -9.11
N SER A 251 -3.28 38.77 -9.92
CA SER A 251 -4.03 40.02 -9.65
C SER A 251 -5.54 39.80 -9.43
N ASN A 252 -6.07 38.80 -10.08
CA ASN A 252 -7.49 38.45 -9.97
C ASN A 252 -7.80 37.42 -8.87
N ILE A 253 -6.80 37.00 -8.07
CA ILE A 253 -6.95 35.98 -7.06
C ILE A 253 -6.82 36.60 -5.67
N ILE A 254 -7.78 36.33 -4.82
CA ILE A 254 -7.72 36.80 -3.43
C ILE A 254 -6.67 35.95 -2.69
N THR A 255 -5.59 36.60 -2.25
CA THR A 255 -4.51 35.93 -1.52
C THR A 255 -4.38 36.47 -0.10
N LYS A 256 -4.05 35.60 0.85
CA LYS A 256 -3.82 35.94 2.26
C LYS A 256 -2.58 35.21 2.79
N ALA A 257 -1.87 35.87 3.70
CA ALA A 257 -0.67 35.28 4.32
C ALA A 257 -1.00 34.15 5.30
N THR A 258 -2.19 34.13 5.88
CA THR A 258 -2.59 33.11 6.87
C THR A 258 -4.04 32.66 6.68
N LEU A 259 -4.34 31.42 7.08
CA LEU A 259 -5.70 30.89 7.10
C LEU A 259 -6.67 31.78 7.93
N ALA A 260 -6.20 32.30 9.06
CA ALA A 260 -7.00 33.18 9.89
C ALA A 260 -7.39 34.49 9.16
N SER A 261 -6.48 35.05 8.34
CA SER A 261 -6.77 36.23 7.51
C SER A 261 -7.71 35.90 6.36
N ALA A 262 -7.58 34.74 5.77
CA ALA A 262 -8.47 34.22 4.73
C ALA A 262 -9.89 34.04 5.28
N LEU A 263 -10.03 33.43 6.45
CA LEU A 263 -11.30 33.22 7.11
C LEU A 263 -12.01 34.55 7.47
N LYS A 264 -11.27 35.55 7.95
CA LYS A 264 -11.83 36.91 8.18
C LYS A 264 -12.33 37.53 6.89
N THR A 265 -11.61 37.35 5.77
CA THR A 265 -12.05 37.83 4.45
C THR A 265 -13.31 37.09 4.01
N ALA A 266 -13.35 35.77 4.18
CA ALA A 266 -14.53 34.97 3.87
C ALA A 266 -15.76 35.41 4.66
N PHE A 267 -15.62 35.67 5.98
CA PHE A 267 -16.72 36.22 6.78
C PHE A 267 -17.20 37.57 6.24
N SER A 268 -16.26 38.48 5.89
CA SER A 268 -16.64 39.77 5.32
C SER A 268 -17.40 39.64 3.99
N MET A 269 -17.04 38.67 3.16
CA MET A 269 -17.73 38.39 1.87
C MET A 269 -19.15 37.85 2.09
N LEU A 270 -19.38 37.14 3.19
CA LEU A 270 -20.70 36.65 3.61
C LEU A 270 -21.46 37.64 4.50
N GLU A 271 -20.96 38.90 4.64
CA GLU A 271 -21.54 39.93 5.51
C GLU A 271 -21.62 39.50 6.99
N LEU A 272 -20.75 38.59 7.41
CA LEU A 272 -20.67 38.10 8.78
C LEU A 272 -19.59 38.85 9.59
N GLN A 273 -19.84 39.10 10.86
CA GLN A 273 -18.89 39.71 11.77
C GLN A 273 -18.66 38.83 12.99
N VAL A 274 -17.39 38.58 13.33
CA VAL A 274 -16.98 37.93 14.55
C VAL A 274 -16.79 39.01 15.63
N VAL A 275 -17.68 39.07 16.59
CA VAL A 275 -17.60 40.02 17.69
C VAL A 275 -17.20 39.34 19.01
N LYS A 276 -16.34 39.98 19.77
CA LYS A 276 -15.96 39.52 21.11
C LYS A 276 -17.08 39.83 22.08
N GLN A 277 -17.74 38.82 22.63
CA GLN A 277 -18.78 39.04 23.66
C GLN A 277 -18.15 39.68 24.89
N GLN A 278 -18.58 40.89 25.24
CA GLN A 278 -18.21 41.50 26.55
C GLN A 278 -18.89 40.69 27.65
N LYS A 279 -18.09 40.15 28.58
CA LYS A 279 -18.64 39.58 29.82
C LYS A 279 -19.30 40.71 30.57
N PHE A 280 -20.60 40.72 30.66
CA PHE A 280 -21.29 41.52 31.65
C PHE A 280 -20.85 41.03 33.04
N ASN A 281 -19.99 41.82 33.70
CA ASN A 281 -19.78 41.68 35.15
C ASN A 281 -21.08 42.09 35.82
N THR A 282 -21.92 41.14 36.13
CA THR A 282 -22.98 41.34 37.11
C THR A 282 -22.30 41.50 38.49
N LEU A 283 -22.02 42.75 38.86
CA LEU A 283 -21.74 43.11 40.24
C LEU A 283 -22.97 42.76 41.06
N LYS A 284 -22.82 41.81 41.99
CA LYS A 284 -23.64 41.70 43.18
C LYS A 284 -22.84 42.26 44.36
#